data_44ca8dcfa6f2956b27a40a44a431fb9a
#
_entry.id   44ca8dcfa6f2956b27a40a44a431fb9a
#
_cell.length_a   1.000
_cell.length_b   1.000
_cell.length_c   1.000
_cell.angle_alpha   90.00
_cell.angle_beta   90.00
_cell.angle_gamma   90.00
#
_symmetry.space_group_name_H-M   'P 1'
#
loop_
_entity.id
_entity.type
_entity.pdbx_description
1 polymer ?
#
loop_
_entity_poly.entity_id
_entity_poly.type
_entity_poly.pdbx_seq_one_letter_code
_entity_poly.pdbx_strand_id
1 'polypeptide(L)'
;MRKRIIAFAAALTSVFLLTSCGGIKITELNERLIIEAVGVDFSEDGGYTVTVQALNSASPAGNAQSDGNTELTENLVFKGSSVGEALNGISVHTGKTPLFSQARVLIIGFDTAKKNISKALDFFLREYTTRTDILVAVSEGSATEMLSASFGENAIGASVIENALNSGESTGNTVGLPLYKFVNLLLDNKSGAYCPVIGTQKEELSENFGIKIIGTALFSENKLNGVIDSNETCGLLYLIDRVSSADIPIEADGGVFTLRVVDSRTKIKPPENGGSTFLIRINTECDIVEFESADFSRLTKEAVEKVRIACEEHIKDRAGRAITSTYYESDCDVCRFARRMWLSDPERYRAAANEDGSFSEKFAVEIDVGVKIRRTGKETLYEE
;
A
#
# COMPACT_ATOMS: atom_id res chain seq x y z
N MET A 1 -68.53 17.84 17.53
CA MET A 1 -67.41 18.03 18.47
C MET A 1 -66.21 17.05 18.18
N ARG A 2 -66.46 15.74 18.19
CA ARG A 2 -65.37 14.71 18.00
C ARG A 2 -64.50 14.94 16.77
N LYS A 3 -65.09 15.23 15.60
CA LYS A 3 -64.31 15.47 14.35
C LYS A 3 -63.40 16.72 14.42
N ARG A 4 -63.81 17.77 15.13
CA ARG A 4 -62.98 18.97 15.32
C ARG A 4 -61.82 18.76 16.28
N ILE A 5 -61.97 17.90 17.29
CA ILE A 5 -60.90 17.51 18.21
C ILE A 5 -59.86 16.64 17.51
N ILE A 6 -60.29 15.70 16.66
CA ILE A 6 -59.39 14.88 15.84
C ILE A 6 -58.58 15.72 14.83
N ALA A 7 -59.25 16.69 14.18
CA ALA A 7 -58.53 17.60 13.26
C ALA A 7 -57.52 18.50 13.98
N PHE A 8 -57.85 18.96 15.20
CA PHE A 8 -56.94 19.77 15.97
C PHE A 8 -55.75 18.93 16.51
N ALA A 9 -55.97 17.68 16.95
CA ALA A 9 -54.94 16.76 17.34
C ALA A 9 -54.01 16.39 16.15
N ALA A 10 -54.56 16.16 14.98
CA ALA A 10 -53.77 15.90 13.74
C ALA A 10 -52.94 17.10 13.33
N ALA A 11 -53.51 18.33 13.41
CA ALA A 11 -52.73 19.54 13.11
C ALA A 11 -51.58 19.77 14.11
N LEU A 12 -51.83 19.49 15.42
CA LEU A 12 -50.82 19.62 16.45
C LEU A 12 -49.68 18.61 16.24
N THR A 13 -50.00 17.35 15.89
CA THR A 13 -49.00 16.32 15.56
C THR A 13 -48.17 16.65 14.32
N SER A 14 -48.81 17.25 13.31
CA SER A 14 -48.11 17.71 12.11
C SER A 14 -47.08 18.82 12.43
N VAL A 15 -47.38 19.73 13.31
CA VAL A 15 -46.46 20.78 13.77
C VAL A 15 -45.25 20.18 14.50
N PHE A 16 -45.44 19.16 15.33
CA PHE A 16 -44.34 18.46 16.02
C PHE A 16 -43.45 17.67 15.03
N LEU A 17 -44.00 17.15 13.95
CA LEU A 17 -43.21 16.44 12.93
C LEU A 17 -42.39 17.41 12.07
N LEU A 18 -42.81 18.68 11.91
CA LEU A 18 -42.06 19.68 11.17
C LEU A 18 -40.90 20.30 11.94
N THR A 19 -40.85 20.15 13.27
CA THR A 19 -39.75 20.66 14.09
C THR A 19 -38.61 19.65 14.25
N SER A 20 -38.70 18.44 13.67
CA SER A 20 -37.68 17.37 13.76
C SER A 20 -36.42 17.62 12.94
N CYS A 21 -36.36 18.67 12.11
CA CYS A 21 -35.13 19.11 11.42
C CYS A 21 -34.29 20.08 12.27
N GLY A 22 -34.21 19.84 13.59
CA GLY A 22 -33.38 20.62 14.50
C GLY A 22 -31.89 20.23 14.42
N GLY A 23 -31.09 21.01 13.71
CA GLY A 23 -29.70 21.16 14.10
C GLY A 23 -28.66 20.26 13.46
N ILE A 24 -28.85 19.77 12.23
CA ILE A 24 -27.68 19.39 11.43
C ILE A 24 -26.99 20.70 11.05
N LYS A 25 -25.88 21.03 11.70
CA LYS A 25 -24.98 22.08 11.20
C LYS A 25 -24.50 21.66 9.81
N ILE A 26 -25.19 22.11 8.76
CA ILE A 26 -24.73 21.96 7.40
C ILE A 26 -23.55 22.94 7.27
N THR A 27 -22.33 22.43 7.39
CA THR A 27 -21.12 23.20 7.06
C THR A 27 -21.05 23.28 5.54
N GLU A 28 -21.10 24.48 5.00
CA GLU A 28 -21.02 24.68 3.55
C GLU A 28 -19.66 24.22 3.02
N LEU A 29 -19.59 23.85 1.74
CA LEU A 29 -18.35 23.35 1.13
C LEU A 29 -17.22 24.38 1.15
N ASN A 30 -17.55 25.68 1.05
CA ASN A 30 -16.62 26.81 1.15
C ASN A 30 -15.98 26.99 2.55
N GLU A 31 -16.64 26.43 3.59
CA GLU A 31 -16.14 26.42 4.98
C GLU A 31 -15.27 25.18 5.27
N ARG A 32 -15.07 24.31 4.28
CA ARG A 32 -14.27 23.10 4.40
C ARG A 32 -12.95 23.25 3.68
N LEU A 33 -11.92 22.68 4.25
CA LEU A 33 -10.62 22.49 3.61
C LEU A 33 -10.49 21.03 3.20
N ILE A 34 -10.53 20.78 1.89
CA ILE A 34 -10.45 19.43 1.34
C ILE A 34 -9.00 18.97 1.39
N ILE A 35 -8.73 17.92 2.16
CA ILE A 35 -7.40 17.34 2.33
C ILE A 35 -7.23 16.18 1.34
N GLU A 36 -6.19 16.25 0.51
CA GLU A 36 -5.83 15.25 -0.50
C GLU A 36 -4.76 14.27 0.02
N ALA A 37 -3.80 14.77 0.83
CA ALA A 37 -2.77 13.95 1.45
C ALA A 37 -2.42 14.45 2.85
N VAL A 38 -1.93 13.52 3.68
CA VAL A 38 -1.36 13.85 5.00
C VAL A 38 0.02 13.22 5.13
N GLY A 39 0.99 14.02 5.56
CA GLY A 39 2.33 13.58 5.95
C GLY A 39 2.51 13.70 7.47
N VAL A 40 3.13 12.71 8.09
CA VAL A 40 3.40 12.70 9.53
C VAL A 40 4.88 12.46 9.77
N ASP A 41 5.55 13.45 10.32
CA ASP A 41 6.96 13.40 10.74
C ASP A 41 7.07 13.49 12.26
N PHE A 42 8.05 12.83 12.83
CA PHE A 42 8.40 13.02 14.23
C PHE A 42 9.24 14.31 14.36
N SER A 43 8.88 15.16 15.29
CA SER A 43 9.64 16.37 15.58
C SER A 43 10.78 16.08 16.56
N GLU A 44 11.94 16.70 16.38
CA GLU A 44 13.08 16.61 17.30
C GLU A 44 12.72 17.04 18.74
N ASP A 45 11.78 17.97 18.88
CA ASP A 45 11.26 18.45 20.17
C ASP A 45 10.35 17.44 20.90
N GLY A 46 10.15 16.23 20.34
CA GLY A 46 9.40 15.15 20.97
C GLY A 46 7.92 15.08 20.60
N GLY A 47 7.43 15.92 19.67
CA GLY A 47 6.07 15.90 19.11
C GLY A 47 6.02 15.42 17.67
N TYR A 48 5.03 15.92 16.93
CA TYR A 48 4.82 15.60 15.53
C TYR A 48 4.77 16.88 14.68
N THR A 49 5.35 16.79 13.50
CA THR A 49 5.12 17.74 12.41
C THR A 49 4.16 17.07 11.42
N VAL A 50 3.03 17.70 11.15
CA VAL A 50 2.03 17.19 10.24
C VAL A 50 1.90 18.13 9.06
N THR A 51 2.09 17.61 7.87
CA THR A 51 1.92 18.33 6.61
C THR A 51 0.64 17.85 5.96
N VAL A 52 -0.23 18.76 5.57
CA VAL A 52 -1.42 18.45 4.79
C VAL A 52 -1.32 19.08 3.41
N GLN A 53 -1.62 18.31 2.38
CA GLN A 53 -1.85 18.83 1.05
C GLN A 53 -3.36 19.05 0.89
N ALA A 54 -3.75 20.30 0.72
CA ALA A 54 -5.14 20.70 0.61
C ALA A 54 -5.44 21.26 -0.78
N LEU A 55 -6.68 21.07 -1.27
CA LEU A 55 -7.13 21.73 -2.49
C LEU A 55 -7.22 23.24 -2.27
N ASN A 56 -6.64 23.99 -3.21
CA ASN A 56 -6.73 25.44 -3.20
C ASN A 56 -8.12 25.88 -3.67
N SER A 57 -8.93 26.34 -2.74
CA SER A 57 -10.30 26.79 -3.02
C SER A 57 -10.39 28.09 -3.82
N ALA A 58 -9.27 28.82 -3.98
CA ALA A 58 -9.19 30.01 -4.82
C ALA A 58 -8.93 29.68 -6.30
N SER A 59 -8.56 28.44 -6.62
CA SER A 59 -8.40 27.98 -7.99
C SER A 59 -9.79 27.73 -8.62
N PRO A 60 -10.23 28.50 -9.63
CA PRO A 60 -11.55 28.31 -10.21
C PRO A 60 -11.57 27.00 -11.01
N ALA A 61 -12.12 25.97 -10.43
CA ALA A 61 -12.49 24.77 -11.16
C ALA A 61 -13.56 25.16 -12.21
N GLY A 62 -13.13 25.52 -13.41
CA GLY A 62 -14.05 25.73 -14.53
C GLY A 62 -13.95 27.04 -15.31
N ASN A 63 -13.17 28.02 -14.91
CA ASN A 63 -12.94 29.21 -15.74
C ASN A 63 -11.55 29.17 -16.39
N ALA A 64 -11.55 28.86 -17.68
CA ALA A 64 -10.35 28.79 -18.54
C ALA A 64 -9.67 30.15 -18.80
N GLN A 65 -9.72 31.07 -17.87
CA GLN A 65 -9.19 32.44 -18.01
C GLN A 65 -8.52 32.98 -16.72
N SER A 66 -7.93 32.09 -15.88
CA SER A 66 -6.97 32.57 -14.87
C SER A 66 -5.57 32.59 -15.48
N ASP A 67 -4.84 33.66 -15.25
CA ASP A 67 -3.41 33.76 -15.57
C ASP A 67 -2.70 32.50 -15.07
N GLY A 68 -1.94 31.82 -15.93
CA GLY A 68 -1.47 30.44 -15.84
C GLY A 68 -0.53 30.08 -14.69
N ASN A 69 -0.82 30.49 -13.45
CA ASN A 69 0.08 30.25 -12.32
C ASN A 69 -0.63 29.97 -10.98
N THR A 70 -1.86 29.44 -10.99
CA THR A 70 -2.54 29.09 -9.73
C THR A 70 -2.35 27.62 -9.43
N GLU A 71 -1.54 27.29 -8.42
CA GLU A 71 -1.37 25.92 -7.94
C GLU A 71 -2.71 25.33 -7.49
N LEU A 72 -2.99 24.10 -7.89
CA LEU A 72 -4.25 23.39 -7.55
C LEU A 72 -4.31 23.02 -6.08
N THR A 73 -3.16 22.88 -5.44
CA THR A 73 -3.04 22.48 -4.03
C THR A 73 -2.10 23.40 -3.28
N GLU A 74 -2.29 23.48 -1.98
CA GLU A 74 -1.39 24.12 -1.03
C GLU A 74 -0.92 23.13 0.02
N ASN A 75 0.33 23.25 0.47
CA ASN A 75 0.87 22.46 1.55
C ASN A 75 0.91 23.30 2.82
N LEU A 76 0.26 22.82 3.88
CA LEU A 76 0.21 23.46 5.18
C LEU A 76 0.91 22.57 6.21
N VAL A 77 1.77 23.16 7.03
CA VAL A 77 2.58 22.43 8.03
C VAL A 77 2.22 22.91 9.43
N PHE A 78 1.93 21.95 10.30
CA PHE A 78 1.56 22.18 11.70
C PHE A 78 2.40 21.33 12.63
N LYS A 79 2.62 21.84 13.85
CA LYS A 79 3.34 21.10 14.91
C LYS A 79 2.44 20.94 16.12
N GLY A 80 2.62 19.81 16.83
CA GLY A 80 1.89 19.52 18.06
C GLY A 80 2.53 18.38 18.84
N SER A 81 2.14 18.21 20.10
CA SER A 81 2.57 17.08 20.93
C SER A 81 1.93 15.75 20.46
N SER A 82 0.83 15.84 19.72
CA SER A 82 0.16 14.73 19.05
C SER A 82 -0.25 15.12 17.64
N VAL A 83 -0.54 14.11 16.80
CA VAL A 83 -1.06 14.32 15.44
C VAL A 83 -2.37 15.11 15.48
N GLY A 84 -3.28 14.76 16.40
CA GLY A 84 -4.56 15.47 16.55
C GLY A 84 -4.40 16.93 16.96
N GLU A 85 -3.45 17.26 17.85
CA GLU A 85 -3.16 18.63 18.23
C GLU A 85 -2.60 19.42 17.04
N ALA A 86 -1.64 18.86 16.28
CA ALA A 86 -1.12 19.50 15.09
C ALA A 86 -2.24 19.80 14.08
N LEU A 87 -3.11 18.84 13.81
CA LEU A 87 -4.23 18.98 12.85
C LEU A 87 -5.32 19.97 13.32
N ASN A 88 -5.50 20.16 14.64
CA ASN A 88 -6.38 21.20 15.17
C ASN A 88 -5.90 22.62 14.77
N GLY A 89 -4.61 22.80 14.55
CA GLY A 89 -4.02 24.04 14.03
C GLY A 89 -4.59 24.47 12.69
N ILE A 90 -5.07 23.55 11.87
CA ILE A 90 -5.66 23.81 10.54
C ILE A 90 -6.83 24.80 10.68
N SER A 91 -7.80 24.46 11.54
CA SER A 91 -8.99 25.31 11.71
C SER A 91 -8.67 26.69 12.26
N VAL A 92 -7.68 26.78 13.15
CA VAL A 92 -7.24 28.07 13.72
C VAL A 92 -6.55 28.92 12.66
N HIS A 93 -5.71 28.30 11.81
CA HIS A 93 -4.93 29.01 10.80
C HIS A 93 -5.77 29.42 9.59
N THR A 94 -6.64 28.51 9.10
CA THR A 94 -7.37 28.71 7.84
C THR A 94 -8.80 29.21 8.04
N GLY A 95 -9.35 29.15 9.25
CA GLY A 95 -10.77 29.40 9.54
C GLY A 95 -11.71 28.35 8.97
N LYS A 96 -11.18 27.24 8.37
CA LYS A 96 -11.94 26.19 7.73
C LYS A 96 -11.87 24.89 8.51
N THR A 97 -12.89 24.03 8.36
CA THR A 97 -12.91 22.70 8.95
C THR A 97 -12.24 21.70 7.99
N PRO A 98 -11.18 20.98 8.39
CA PRO A 98 -10.53 20.00 7.54
C PRO A 98 -11.49 18.84 7.21
N LEU A 99 -11.47 18.39 5.97
CA LEU A 99 -12.24 17.27 5.46
C LEU A 99 -11.31 16.18 4.92
N PHE A 100 -11.14 15.11 5.69
CA PHE A 100 -10.22 14.01 5.36
C PHE A 100 -10.84 12.93 4.46
N SER A 101 -12.14 13.02 4.16
CA SER A 101 -12.83 12.01 3.33
C SER A 101 -12.35 11.95 1.87
N GLN A 102 -11.56 12.91 1.43
CA GLN A 102 -10.94 12.94 0.10
C GLN A 102 -9.45 12.60 0.14
N ALA A 103 -8.89 12.38 1.34
CA ALA A 103 -7.48 12.02 1.48
C ALA A 103 -7.20 10.67 0.80
N ARG A 104 -6.20 10.67 -0.09
CA ARG A 104 -5.80 9.54 -0.93
C ARG A 104 -4.64 8.77 -0.32
N VAL A 105 -3.69 9.50 0.28
CA VAL A 105 -2.46 8.92 0.81
C VAL A 105 -2.13 9.49 2.18
N LEU A 106 -1.62 8.61 3.05
CA LEU A 106 -1.04 8.90 4.34
C LEU A 106 0.44 8.52 4.29
N ILE A 107 1.32 9.52 4.34
CA ILE A 107 2.76 9.33 4.25
C ILE A 107 3.35 9.44 5.66
N ILE A 108 4.10 8.44 6.06
CA ILE A 108 4.80 8.41 7.34
C ILE A 108 6.29 8.64 7.08
N GLY A 109 6.88 9.66 7.69
CA GLY A 109 8.30 9.91 7.58
C GLY A 109 9.14 8.74 8.13
N PHE A 110 10.33 8.52 7.56
CA PHE A 110 11.16 7.35 7.87
C PHE A 110 11.49 7.25 9.37
N ASP A 111 11.87 8.36 9.99
CA ASP A 111 12.21 8.37 11.42
C ASP A 111 10.99 8.21 12.33
N THR A 112 9.81 8.60 11.85
CA THR A 112 8.54 8.34 12.54
C THR A 112 8.23 6.84 12.55
N ALA A 113 8.43 6.18 11.41
CA ALA A 113 8.24 4.73 11.28
C ALA A 113 9.18 3.93 12.20
N LYS A 114 10.43 4.39 12.41
CA LYS A 114 11.40 3.76 13.33
C LYS A 114 10.99 3.84 14.80
N LYS A 115 10.22 4.85 15.20
CA LYS A 115 9.88 5.05 16.62
C LYS A 115 8.68 4.22 17.04
N ASN A 116 7.48 4.65 16.70
CA ASN A 116 6.24 3.94 16.99
C ASN A 116 5.16 4.39 16.03
N ILE A 117 4.93 3.61 14.99
CA ILE A 117 4.00 3.97 13.93
C ILE A 117 2.55 4.01 14.39
N SER A 118 2.17 3.19 15.39
CA SER A 118 0.79 3.15 15.89
C SER A 118 0.34 4.49 16.47
N LYS A 119 1.25 5.24 17.11
CA LYS A 119 0.94 6.58 17.64
C LYS A 119 0.68 7.59 16.53
N ALA A 120 1.41 7.49 15.40
CA ALA A 120 1.20 8.34 14.25
C ALA A 120 -0.13 8.04 13.53
N LEU A 121 -0.62 6.80 13.61
CA LEU A 121 -1.84 6.34 12.96
C LEU A 121 -3.10 6.52 13.81
N ASP A 122 -2.99 6.64 15.14
CA ASP A 122 -4.13 6.59 16.08
C ASP A 122 -5.20 7.65 15.76
N PHE A 123 -4.81 8.86 15.39
CA PHE A 123 -5.75 9.90 14.98
C PHE A 123 -6.63 9.46 13.81
N PHE A 124 -6.04 8.91 12.75
CA PHE A 124 -6.75 8.54 11.53
C PHE A 124 -7.68 7.34 11.71
N LEU A 125 -7.47 6.54 12.75
CA LEU A 125 -8.36 5.44 13.13
C LEU A 125 -9.59 5.91 13.93
N ARG A 126 -9.48 7.05 14.60
CA ARG A 126 -10.55 7.59 15.46
C ARG A 126 -11.33 8.72 14.79
N GLU A 127 -10.73 9.39 13.83
CA GLU A 127 -11.37 10.48 13.10
C GLU A 127 -12.40 9.92 12.10
N TYR A 128 -13.67 10.15 12.38
CA TYR A 128 -14.81 9.57 11.63
C TYR A 128 -14.90 10.05 10.17
N THR A 129 -14.26 11.17 9.82
CA THR A 129 -14.23 11.68 8.43
C THR A 129 -13.12 11.05 7.60
N THR A 130 -12.16 10.35 8.22
CA THR A 130 -11.07 9.67 7.52
C THR A 130 -11.57 8.39 6.88
N ARG A 131 -11.27 8.20 5.60
CA ARG A 131 -11.52 6.93 4.91
C ARG A 131 -10.49 5.89 5.37
N THR A 132 -10.94 4.69 5.61
CA THR A 132 -10.06 3.60 6.02
C THR A 132 -9.29 2.95 4.86
N ASP A 133 -9.67 3.25 3.62
CA ASP A 133 -9.03 2.77 2.38
C ASP A 133 -7.94 3.71 1.83
N ILE A 134 -7.63 4.83 2.54
CA ILE A 134 -6.47 5.68 2.25
C ILE A 134 -5.20 4.84 2.18
N LEU A 135 -4.38 5.04 1.15
CA LEU A 135 -3.12 4.29 0.99
C LEU A 135 -2.06 4.79 1.98
N VAL A 136 -1.36 3.84 2.62
CA VAL A 136 -0.26 4.16 3.54
C VAL A 136 1.06 3.87 2.88
N ALA A 137 2.03 4.78 3.03
CA ALA A 137 3.41 4.58 2.61
C ALA A 137 4.38 5.22 3.62
N VAL A 138 5.59 4.70 3.68
CA VAL A 138 6.72 5.33 4.35
C VAL A 138 7.51 6.13 3.32
N SER A 139 7.90 7.37 3.63
CA SER A 139 8.83 8.11 2.78
C SER A 139 10.27 7.68 3.08
N GLU A 140 11.16 7.70 2.08
CA GLU A 140 12.61 7.46 2.26
C GLU A 140 13.26 8.47 3.23
N GLY A 141 12.68 9.68 3.29
CA GLY A 141 13.07 10.77 4.17
C GLY A 141 11.88 11.30 4.96
N SER A 142 11.74 12.64 4.98
CA SER A 142 10.61 13.32 5.61
C SER A 142 9.35 13.23 4.73
N ALA A 143 8.20 13.02 5.38
CA ALA A 143 6.90 13.11 4.71
C ALA A 143 6.59 14.53 4.22
N THR A 144 7.07 15.54 4.95
CA THR A 144 6.97 16.96 4.56
C THR A 144 7.67 17.22 3.24
N GLU A 145 8.92 16.75 3.06
CA GLU A 145 9.68 16.91 1.82
C GLU A 145 9.01 16.18 0.67
N MET A 146 8.51 14.96 0.91
CA MET A 146 7.79 14.16 -0.08
C MET A 146 6.55 14.88 -0.62
N LEU A 147 5.73 15.47 0.25
CA LEU A 147 4.53 16.19 -0.15
C LEU A 147 4.83 17.58 -0.74
N SER A 148 6.00 18.14 -0.45
CA SER A 148 6.44 19.44 -0.97
C SER A 148 7.14 19.36 -2.33
N ALA A 149 7.39 18.14 -2.83
CA ALA A 149 7.99 17.94 -4.14
C ALA A 149 7.04 18.39 -5.27
N SER A 150 7.58 19.07 -6.28
CA SER A 150 6.82 19.47 -7.47
C SER A 150 6.74 18.31 -8.45
N PHE A 151 5.54 17.84 -8.72
CA PHE A 151 5.27 16.76 -9.69
C PHE A 151 4.81 17.27 -11.06
N GLY A 152 4.95 18.56 -11.32
CA GLY A 152 4.57 19.22 -12.57
C GLY A 152 3.46 20.25 -12.40
N GLU A 153 3.32 21.09 -13.42
CA GLU A 153 2.26 22.10 -13.46
C GLU A 153 0.87 21.42 -13.41
N ASN A 154 0.01 21.93 -12.56
CA ASN A 154 -1.34 21.39 -12.35
C ASN A 154 -1.42 19.93 -11.85
N ALA A 155 -0.33 19.37 -11.30
CA ALA A 155 -0.35 18.07 -10.68
C ALA A 155 -0.80 18.15 -9.22
N ILE A 156 -1.72 17.28 -8.81
CA ILE A 156 -2.04 17.04 -7.41
C ILE A 156 -1.11 15.94 -6.91
N GLY A 157 -0.13 16.30 -6.05
CA GLY A 157 0.89 15.37 -5.57
C GLY A 157 0.31 14.10 -4.97
N ALA A 158 -0.76 14.22 -4.18
CA ALA A 158 -1.51 13.08 -3.63
C ALA A 158 -1.97 12.10 -4.71
N SER A 159 -2.50 12.60 -5.84
CA SER A 159 -2.94 11.76 -6.96
C SER A 159 -1.77 11.08 -7.67
N VAL A 160 -0.64 11.78 -7.82
CA VAL A 160 0.57 11.21 -8.43
C VAL A 160 1.09 10.05 -7.58
N ILE A 161 1.15 10.23 -6.26
CA ILE A 161 1.59 9.20 -5.32
C ILE A 161 0.62 8.00 -5.34
N GLU A 162 -0.70 8.25 -5.25
CA GLU A 162 -1.73 7.21 -5.31
C GLU A 162 -1.61 6.38 -6.59
N ASN A 163 -1.49 7.04 -7.75
CA ASN A 163 -1.35 6.39 -9.04
C ASN A 163 -0.06 5.57 -9.14
N ALA A 164 1.06 6.07 -8.59
CA ALA A 164 2.32 5.34 -8.57
C ALA A 164 2.22 4.07 -7.71
N LEU A 165 1.58 4.14 -6.54
CA LEU A 165 1.36 2.98 -5.67
C LEU A 165 0.45 1.94 -6.33
N ASN A 166 -0.66 2.37 -6.94
CA ASN A 166 -1.59 1.47 -7.63
C ASN A 166 -0.97 0.83 -8.88
N SER A 167 -0.24 1.62 -9.68
CA SER A 167 0.45 1.12 -10.87
C SER A 167 1.59 0.17 -10.50
N GLY A 168 2.35 0.50 -9.45
CA GLY A 168 3.43 -0.34 -8.95
C GLY A 168 2.92 -1.68 -8.43
N GLU A 169 1.75 -1.74 -7.79
CA GLU A 169 1.12 -2.99 -7.40
C GLU A 169 0.72 -3.83 -8.62
N SER A 170 0.12 -3.21 -9.63
CA SER A 170 -0.31 -3.92 -10.84
C SER A 170 0.87 -4.41 -11.69
N THR A 171 2.05 -3.80 -11.59
CA THR A 171 3.27 -4.20 -12.29
C THR A 171 4.21 -5.06 -11.45
N GLY A 172 3.84 -5.42 -10.23
CA GLY A 172 4.64 -6.28 -9.36
C GLY A 172 5.82 -5.59 -8.68
N ASN A 173 5.82 -4.27 -8.55
CA ASN A 173 6.94 -3.50 -8.01
C ASN A 173 6.70 -2.95 -6.60
N THR A 174 5.46 -2.93 -6.11
CA THR A 174 5.12 -2.44 -4.76
C THR A 174 3.88 -3.12 -4.18
N VAL A 175 3.68 -2.94 -2.90
CA VAL A 175 2.52 -3.45 -2.14
C VAL A 175 1.56 -2.30 -1.85
N GLY A 176 0.66 -1.94 -2.74
CA GLY A 176 -0.39 -0.95 -2.43
C GLY A 176 -1.20 -1.41 -1.20
N LEU A 177 -1.13 -0.67 -0.09
CA LEU A 177 -1.73 -1.12 1.17
C LEU A 177 -2.63 -0.04 1.79
N PRO A 178 -3.96 -0.27 1.84
CA PRO A 178 -4.89 0.59 2.56
C PRO A 178 -4.65 0.58 4.08
N LEU A 179 -4.93 1.70 4.73
CA LEU A 179 -4.75 1.90 6.17
C LEU A 179 -5.36 0.77 7.00
N TYR A 180 -6.61 0.37 6.69
CA TYR A 180 -7.28 -0.68 7.47
C TYR A 180 -6.55 -2.04 7.39
N LYS A 181 -5.96 -2.37 6.23
CA LYS A 181 -5.18 -3.61 6.08
C LYS A 181 -3.85 -3.51 6.83
N PHE A 182 -3.18 -2.37 6.73
CA PHE A 182 -1.92 -2.14 7.42
C PHE A 182 -2.09 -2.22 8.94
N VAL A 183 -3.12 -1.56 9.48
CA VAL A 183 -3.43 -1.61 10.91
C VAL A 183 -3.79 -3.02 11.37
N ASN A 184 -4.55 -3.77 10.59
CA ASN A 184 -4.86 -5.16 10.91
C ASN A 184 -3.59 -6.04 10.97
N LEU A 185 -2.59 -5.76 10.14
CA LEU A 185 -1.29 -6.44 10.22
C LEU A 185 -0.51 -6.03 11.47
N LEU A 186 -0.51 -4.74 11.83
CA LEU A 186 0.16 -4.23 13.04
C LEU A 186 -0.45 -4.77 14.35
N LEU A 187 -1.76 -5.00 14.35
CA LEU A 187 -2.49 -5.49 15.53
C LEU A 187 -2.47 -7.02 15.65
N ASP A 188 -2.12 -7.74 14.59
CA ASP A 188 -2.04 -9.20 14.60
C ASP A 188 -0.65 -9.65 15.06
N ASN A 189 -0.52 -10.02 16.33
CA ASN A 189 0.73 -10.54 16.90
C ASN A 189 1.20 -11.88 16.29
N LYS A 190 0.48 -12.43 15.32
CA LYS A 190 0.79 -13.65 14.56
C LYS A 190 1.14 -13.37 13.11
N SER A 191 1.44 -12.12 12.77
CA SER A 191 1.85 -11.72 11.43
C SER A 191 2.80 -10.53 11.47
N GLY A 192 3.68 -10.42 10.48
CA GLY A 192 4.47 -9.22 10.24
C GLY A 192 3.66 -8.19 9.47
N ALA A 193 3.82 -6.91 9.82
CA ALA A 193 3.24 -5.82 9.07
C ALA A 193 4.24 -5.25 8.06
N TYR A 194 3.74 -4.76 6.94
CA TYR A 194 4.56 -4.20 5.87
C TYR A 194 3.80 -3.11 5.13
N CYS A 195 4.51 -2.14 4.55
CA CYS A 195 3.95 -1.15 3.64
C CYS A 195 5.01 -0.62 2.67
N PRO A 196 4.62 0.04 1.56
CA PRO A 196 5.59 0.53 0.59
C PRO A 196 6.50 1.62 1.17
N VAL A 197 7.75 1.65 0.70
CA VAL A 197 8.68 2.77 0.88
C VAL A 197 8.80 3.50 -0.44
N ILE A 198 8.57 4.81 -0.41
CA ILE A 198 8.63 5.68 -1.59
C ILE A 198 9.58 6.84 -1.37
N GLY A 199 10.15 7.31 -2.45
CA GLY A 199 10.97 8.51 -2.52
C GLY A 199 10.61 9.34 -3.73
N THR A 200 11.35 10.41 -3.94
CA THR A 200 11.27 11.25 -5.13
C THR A 200 12.51 11.09 -5.97
N GLN A 201 12.37 11.15 -7.28
CA GLN A 201 13.47 11.17 -8.22
C GLN A 201 13.28 12.33 -9.17
N LYS A 202 14.30 13.22 -9.26
CA LYS A 202 14.28 14.33 -10.22
C LYS A 202 14.23 13.77 -11.64
N GLU A 203 13.37 14.32 -12.47
CA GLU A 203 13.29 13.96 -13.89
C GLU A 203 14.47 14.56 -14.65
N GLU A 204 15.00 13.83 -15.65
CA GLU A 204 16.19 14.27 -16.39
C GLU A 204 15.94 15.50 -17.28
N LEU A 205 14.71 15.64 -17.78
CA LEU A 205 14.35 16.66 -18.77
C LEU A 205 13.49 17.80 -18.21
N SER A 206 13.25 17.82 -16.91
CA SER A 206 12.43 18.84 -16.25
C SER A 206 12.92 19.15 -14.84
N GLU A 207 12.39 20.22 -14.24
CA GLU A 207 12.61 20.53 -12.82
C GLU A 207 11.65 19.75 -11.91
N ASN A 208 10.79 18.91 -12.47
CA ASN A 208 9.81 18.12 -11.73
C ASN A 208 10.42 16.86 -11.11
N PHE A 209 9.67 16.28 -10.20
CA PHE A 209 10.01 15.01 -9.58
C PHE A 209 8.99 13.93 -10.00
N GLY A 210 9.48 12.72 -10.18
CA GLY A 210 8.66 11.52 -10.26
C GLY A 210 8.68 10.76 -8.93
N ILE A 211 7.76 9.79 -8.77
CA ILE A 211 7.77 8.87 -7.63
C ILE A 211 8.75 7.74 -7.91
N LYS A 212 9.63 7.51 -6.93
CA LYS A 212 10.53 6.36 -6.91
C LYS A 212 10.03 5.34 -5.91
N ILE A 213 9.76 4.12 -6.35
CA ILE A 213 9.52 2.99 -5.45
C ILE A 213 10.87 2.50 -4.95
N ILE A 214 11.10 2.57 -3.65
CA ILE A 214 12.33 2.14 -3.00
C ILE A 214 12.26 0.64 -2.67
N GLY A 215 11.10 0.21 -2.16
CA GLY A 215 10.88 -1.17 -1.73
C GLY A 215 9.75 -1.29 -0.72
N THR A 216 9.91 -2.16 0.27
CA THR A 216 8.90 -2.42 1.30
C THR A 216 9.49 -2.30 2.70
N ALA A 217 8.86 -1.48 3.54
CA ALA A 217 9.13 -1.39 4.97
C ALA A 217 8.50 -2.56 5.71
N LEU A 218 9.25 -3.16 6.63
CA LEU A 218 8.86 -4.29 7.45
C LEU A 218 8.73 -3.83 8.91
N PHE A 219 7.65 -4.22 9.56
CA PHE A 219 7.37 -3.81 10.93
C PHE A 219 7.22 -5.01 11.85
N SER A 220 7.84 -4.90 13.01
CA SER A 220 7.66 -5.76 14.16
C SER A 220 7.43 -4.88 15.38
N GLU A 221 6.48 -5.25 16.27
CA GLU A 221 6.14 -4.50 17.49
C GLU A 221 5.90 -2.98 17.26
N ASN A 222 5.21 -2.64 16.18
CA ASN A 222 4.90 -1.26 15.78
C ASN A 222 6.12 -0.37 15.45
N LYS A 223 7.26 -0.95 15.14
CA LYS A 223 8.47 -0.24 14.71
C LYS A 223 8.97 -0.77 13.39
N LEU A 224 9.55 0.12 12.61
CA LEU A 224 10.27 -0.26 11.41
C LEU A 224 11.48 -1.12 11.82
N ASN A 225 11.52 -2.37 11.36
CA ASN A 225 12.56 -3.34 11.67
C ASN A 225 13.50 -3.63 10.49
N GLY A 226 13.06 -3.34 9.27
CA GLY A 226 13.85 -3.50 8.05
C GLY A 226 13.18 -2.87 6.84
N VAL A 227 13.95 -2.74 5.78
CA VAL A 227 13.46 -2.35 4.46
C VAL A 227 14.05 -3.31 3.45
N ILE A 228 13.21 -3.94 2.65
CA ILE A 228 13.61 -4.77 1.51
C ILE A 228 13.53 -3.97 0.22
N ASP A 229 14.41 -4.29 -0.73
CA ASP A 229 14.48 -3.60 -2.01
C ASP A 229 13.33 -3.99 -2.97
N SER A 230 13.32 -3.41 -4.17
CA SER A 230 12.28 -3.69 -5.18
C SER A 230 12.33 -5.14 -5.69
N ASN A 231 13.50 -5.78 -5.75
CA ASN A 231 13.63 -7.18 -6.20
C ASN A 231 13.04 -8.14 -5.15
N GLU A 232 13.37 -7.91 -3.89
CA GLU A 232 12.82 -8.66 -2.76
C GLU A 232 11.33 -8.39 -2.58
N THR A 233 10.87 -7.15 -2.83
CA THR A 233 9.45 -6.79 -2.86
C THR A 233 8.69 -7.60 -3.91
N CYS A 234 9.26 -7.80 -5.10
CA CYS A 234 8.66 -8.67 -6.11
C CYS A 234 8.52 -10.12 -5.58
N GLY A 235 9.56 -10.65 -4.91
CA GLY A 235 9.51 -11.95 -4.23
C GLY A 235 8.43 -12.00 -3.14
N LEU A 236 8.32 -10.95 -2.32
CA LEU A 236 7.26 -10.80 -1.31
C LEU A 236 5.86 -10.88 -1.93
N LEU A 237 5.64 -10.23 -3.07
CA LEU A 237 4.34 -10.24 -3.75
C LEU A 237 3.91 -11.65 -4.17
N TYR A 238 4.85 -12.50 -4.64
CA TYR A 238 4.57 -13.93 -4.86
C TYR A 238 4.16 -14.63 -3.57
N LEU A 239 4.90 -14.43 -2.48
CA LEU A 239 4.66 -15.08 -1.19
C LEU A 239 3.28 -14.75 -0.60
N ILE A 240 2.82 -13.50 -0.77
CA ILE A 240 1.53 -13.03 -0.24
C ILE A 240 0.37 -13.15 -1.23
N ASP A 241 0.58 -13.82 -2.37
CA ASP A 241 -0.43 -14.06 -3.43
C ASP A 241 -1.01 -12.77 -4.03
N ARG A 242 -0.13 -11.80 -4.34
CA ARG A 242 -0.53 -10.46 -4.85
C ARG A 242 0.09 -10.11 -6.20
N VAL A 243 0.71 -11.04 -6.90
CA VAL A 243 1.17 -10.82 -8.28
C VAL A 243 0.00 -10.99 -9.23
N SER A 244 -0.42 -9.90 -9.88
CA SER A 244 -1.48 -9.93 -10.90
C SER A 244 -0.92 -9.78 -12.31
N SER A 245 0.17 -9.02 -12.45
CA SER A 245 0.92 -8.84 -13.69
C SER A 245 2.34 -8.41 -13.32
N ALA A 246 3.34 -8.93 -14.03
CA ALA A 246 4.73 -8.51 -13.89
C ALA A 246 5.48 -8.92 -15.14
N ASP A 247 6.38 -8.08 -15.62
CA ASP A 247 7.30 -8.44 -16.70
C ASP A 247 8.60 -8.97 -16.09
N ILE A 248 8.99 -10.17 -16.48
CA ILE A 248 10.16 -10.88 -15.97
C ILE A 248 11.17 -11.05 -17.11
N PRO A 249 12.30 -10.33 -17.07
CA PRO A 249 13.39 -10.58 -18.01
C PRO A 249 14.11 -11.88 -17.60
N ILE A 250 14.28 -12.79 -18.56
CA ILE A 250 14.95 -14.08 -18.39
C ILE A 250 16.00 -14.26 -19.45
N GLU A 251 17.22 -14.57 -19.05
CA GLU A 251 18.29 -15.01 -19.93
C GLU A 251 18.26 -16.54 -20.05
N ALA A 252 18.03 -17.05 -21.23
CA ALA A 252 18.03 -18.49 -21.50
C ALA A 252 18.38 -18.77 -22.97
N ASP A 253 18.99 -19.91 -23.21
CA ASP A 253 19.30 -20.42 -24.57
C ASP A 253 20.04 -19.41 -25.49
N GLY A 254 20.86 -18.53 -24.90
CA GLY A 254 21.64 -17.51 -25.62
C GLY A 254 20.84 -16.29 -26.07
N GLY A 255 19.62 -16.11 -25.57
CA GLY A 255 18.76 -14.93 -25.80
C GLY A 255 18.20 -14.35 -24.53
N VAL A 256 17.63 -13.15 -24.65
CA VAL A 256 16.89 -12.48 -23.58
C VAL A 256 15.40 -12.56 -23.91
N PHE A 257 14.63 -13.04 -22.94
CA PHE A 257 13.18 -13.18 -23.05
C PHE A 257 12.51 -12.29 -22.01
N THR A 258 11.44 -11.62 -22.39
CA THR A 258 10.54 -10.96 -21.42
C THR A 258 9.26 -11.77 -21.32
N LEU A 259 9.02 -12.31 -20.12
CA LEU A 259 7.79 -13.03 -19.81
C LEU A 259 6.85 -12.12 -19.04
N ARG A 260 5.60 -12.04 -19.46
CA ARG A 260 4.53 -11.36 -18.73
C ARG A 260 3.72 -12.35 -17.93
N VAL A 261 3.70 -12.15 -16.62
CA VAL A 261 2.79 -12.89 -15.73
C VAL A 261 1.35 -12.53 -16.08
N VAL A 262 0.50 -13.55 -16.21
CA VAL A 262 -0.93 -13.42 -16.51
C VAL A 262 -1.78 -13.80 -15.31
N ASP A 263 -1.35 -14.82 -14.55
CA ASP A 263 -1.93 -15.24 -13.29
C ASP A 263 -0.85 -15.86 -12.42
N SER A 264 -0.96 -15.67 -11.12
CA SER A 264 -0.10 -16.33 -10.13
C SER A 264 -0.93 -16.68 -8.90
N ARG A 265 -0.68 -17.88 -8.37
CA ARG A 265 -1.36 -18.37 -7.18
C ARG A 265 -0.38 -19.02 -6.23
N THR A 266 -0.42 -18.57 -4.99
CA THR A 266 0.45 -19.09 -3.93
C THR A 266 -0.38 -19.83 -2.86
N LYS A 267 0.06 -21.03 -2.51
CA LYS A 267 -0.50 -21.84 -1.43
C LYS A 267 0.59 -22.17 -0.42
N ILE A 268 0.35 -21.84 0.83
CA ILE A 268 1.25 -22.12 1.94
C ILE A 268 0.62 -23.23 2.78
N LYS A 269 1.29 -24.37 2.86
CA LYS A 269 0.88 -25.53 3.65
C LYS A 269 1.65 -25.57 4.96
N PRO A 270 0.97 -25.70 6.10
CA PRO A 270 1.65 -25.89 7.39
C PRO A 270 2.35 -27.25 7.43
N PRO A 271 3.32 -27.43 8.36
CA PRO A 271 3.99 -28.69 8.60
C PRO A 271 2.99 -29.81 8.93
N GLU A 272 3.20 -30.99 8.36
CA GLU A 272 2.40 -32.17 8.65
C GLU A 272 3.14 -33.07 9.69
N ASN A 273 2.39 -33.87 10.45
CA ASN A 273 2.90 -34.89 11.34
C ASN A 273 3.99 -34.45 12.33
N GLY A 274 3.87 -33.25 12.90
CA GLY A 274 4.85 -32.71 13.85
C GLY A 274 6.15 -32.19 13.21
N GLY A 275 6.23 -32.13 11.89
CA GLY A 275 7.37 -31.56 11.16
C GLY A 275 7.53 -30.06 11.41
N SER A 276 8.66 -29.46 10.99
CA SER A 276 8.98 -28.03 11.18
C SER A 276 9.10 -27.25 9.88
N THR A 277 8.68 -27.84 8.73
CA THR A 277 8.87 -27.25 7.41
C THR A 277 7.52 -26.81 6.82
N PHE A 278 7.38 -25.53 6.50
CA PHE A 278 6.28 -25.03 5.68
C PHE A 278 6.60 -25.24 4.19
N LEU A 279 5.61 -25.68 3.42
CA LEU A 279 5.73 -25.77 1.97
C LEU A 279 4.97 -24.63 1.31
N ILE A 280 5.69 -23.77 0.59
CA ILE A 280 5.13 -22.71 -0.25
C ILE A 280 5.12 -23.20 -1.69
N ARG A 281 3.94 -23.29 -2.29
CA ARG A 281 3.79 -23.63 -3.70
C ARG A 281 3.29 -22.42 -4.48
N ILE A 282 4.08 -21.99 -5.47
CA ILE A 282 3.79 -20.87 -6.36
C ILE A 282 3.53 -21.45 -7.75
N ASN A 283 2.33 -21.23 -8.32
CA ASN A 283 2.01 -21.60 -9.68
C ASN A 283 1.74 -20.34 -10.48
N THR A 284 2.49 -20.14 -11.56
CA THR A 284 2.46 -18.92 -12.36
C THR A 284 2.21 -19.24 -13.82
N GLU A 285 1.30 -18.53 -14.47
CA GLU A 285 1.07 -18.58 -15.91
C GLU A 285 1.65 -17.33 -16.55
N CYS A 286 2.47 -17.51 -17.59
CA CYS A 286 3.16 -16.43 -18.29
C CYS A 286 2.94 -16.51 -19.80
N ASP A 287 2.97 -15.34 -20.45
CA ASP A 287 3.09 -15.20 -21.89
C ASP A 287 4.51 -14.68 -22.24
N ILE A 288 5.17 -15.20 -23.27
CA ILE A 288 6.39 -14.59 -23.82
C ILE A 288 5.94 -13.39 -24.64
N VAL A 289 6.34 -12.18 -24.23
CA VAL A 289 5.95 -10.91 -24.89
C VAL A 289 7.06 -10.32 -25.72
N GLU A 290 8.32 -10.68 -25.42
CA GLU A 290 9.49 -10.23 -26.16
C GLU A 290 10.56 -11.31 -26.15
N PHE A 291 11.27 -11.40 -27.25
CA PHE A 291 12.41 -12.30 -27.43
C PHE A 291 13.46 -11.59 -28.26
N GLU A 292 14.62 -11.37 -27.69
CA GLU A 292 15.78 -10.81 -28.37
C GLU A 292 16.82 -11.91 -28.60
N SER A 293 17.04 -12.24 -29.86
CA SER A 293 18.04 -13.21 -30.30
C SER A 293 18.81 -12.66 -31.51
N ALA A 294 20.07 -13.04 -31.61
CA ALA A 294 20.94 -12.65 -32.72
C ALA A 294 20.39 -13.00 -34.13
N ASP A 295 19.52 -14.00 -34.21
CA ASP A 295 19.06 -14.58 -35.49
C ASP A 295 17.53 -14.53 -35.60
N PHE A 296 16.72 -13.73 -35.19
CA PHE A 296 15.25 -13.79 -35.33
C PHE A 296 14.72 -15.22 -35.57
N SER A 297 15.41 -16.20 -34.97
CA SER A 297 15.13 -17.60 -35.19
C SER A 297 13.83 -18.00 -34.48
N ARG A 298 13.15 -18.98 -35.06
CA ARG A 298 11.89 -19.51 -34.54
C ARG A 298 12.12 -20.08 -33.17
N LEU A 299 11.20 -19.78 -32.24
CA LEU A 299 11.15 -20.39 -30.89
C LEU A 299 10.88 -21.90 -31.06
N THR A 300 11.85 -22.72 -30.65
CA THR A 300 11.65 -24.16 -30.58
C THR A 300 11.00 -24.58 -29.26
N LYS A 301 10.39 -25.75 -29.24
CA LYS A 301 9.82 -26.33 -27.98
C LYS A 301 10.89 -26.46 -26.88
N GLU A 302 12.14 -26.77 -27.27
CA GLU A 302 13.25 -26.91 -26.35
C GLU A 302 13.69 -25.55 -25.77
N ALA A 303 13.71 -24.49 -26.58
CA ALA A 303 13.99 -23.13 -26.12
C ALA A 303 12.93 -22.66 -25.13
N VAL A 304 11.64 -22.87 -25.43
CA VAL A 304 10.53 -22.54 -24.53
C VAL A 304 10.64 -23.29 -23.20
N GLU A 305 11.02 -24.58 -23.22
CA GLU A 305 11.19 -25.36 -21.99
C GLU A 305 12.38 -24.85 -21.14
N LYS A 306 13.50 -24.47 -21.76
CA LYS A 306 14.62 -23.81 -21.05
C LYS A 306 14.20 -22.48 -20.41
N VAL A 307 13.45 -21.65 -21.15
CA VAL A 307 12.90 -20.39 -20.63
C VAL A 307 11.96 -20.63 -19.47
N ARG A 308 11.10 -21.65 -19.55
CA ARG A 308 10.19 -22.05 -18.46
C ARG A 308 10.95 -22.40 -17.18
N ILE A 309 11.99 -23.25 -17.31
CA ILE A 309 12.83 -23.67 -16.17
C ILE A 309 13.57 -22.46 -15.58
N ALA A 310 14.17 -21.61 -16.42
CA ALA A 310 14.86 -20.42 -15.95
C ALA A 310 13.91 -19.44 -15.22
N CYS A 311 12.65 -19.33 -15.68
CA CYS A 311 11.64 -18.53 -15.01
C CYS A 311 11.24 -19.13 -13.64
N GLU A 312 11.11 -20.44 -13.51
CA GLU A 312 10.89 -21.12 -12.22
C GLU A 312 12.00 -20.82 -11.22
N GLU A 313 13.25 -20.94 -11.65
CA GLU A 313 14.43 -20.65 -10.82
C GLU A 313 14.48 -19.17 -10.41
N HIS A 314 14.16 -18.26 -11.33
CA HIS A 314 14.10 -16.82 -11.06
C HIS A 314 13.05 -16.47 -10.00
N ILE A 315 11.84 -16.97 -10.12
CA ILE A 315 10.77 -16.75 -9.14
C ILE A 315 11.14 -17.37 -7.79
N LYS A 316 11.70 -18.58 -7.81
CA LYS A 316 12.15 -19.29 -6.60
C LYS A 316 13.25 -18.53 -5.86
N ASP A 317 14.25 -18.00 -6.58
CA ASP A 317 15.33 -17.17 -5.99
C ASP A 317 14.76 -15.91 -5.35
N ARG A 318 13.92 -15.15 -6.05
CA ARG A 318 13.30 -13.92 -5.51
C ARG A 318 12.43 -14.20 -4.29
N ALA A 319 11.60 -15.24 -4.32
CA ALA A 319 10.79 -15.64 -3.18
C ALA A 319 11.66 -16.12 -2.00
N GLY A 320 12.74 -16.83 -2.29
CA GLY A 320 13.71 -17.27 -1.27
C GLY A 320 14.42 -16.10 -0.58
N ARG A 321 14.89 -15.13 -1.35
CA ARG A 321 15.50 -13.89 -0.78
C ARG A 321 14.46 -13.13 0.06
N ALA A 322 13.25 -12.95 -0.43
CA ALA A 322 12.19 -12.29 0.32
C ALA A 322 11.90 -12.99 1.66
N ILE A 323 11.86 -14.33 1.71
CA ILE A 323 11.74 -15.08 2.98
C ILE A 323 12.92 -14.81 3.88
N THR A 324 14.15 -14.84 3.36
CA THR A 324 15.35 -14.59 4.14
C THR A 324 15.28 -13.21 4.80
N SER A 325 15.08 -12.17 4.01
CA SER A 325 15.09 -10.79 4.50
C SER A 325 13.90 -10.46 5.40
N THR A 326 12.70 -11.00 5.09
CA THR A 326 11.50 -10.69 5.90
C THR A 326 11.42 -11.58 7.16
N TYR A 327 11.43 -12.89 6.98
CA TYR A 327 11.12 -13.82 8.06
C TYR A 327 12.32 -14.12 8.96
N TYR A 328 13.52 -14.36 8.36
CA TYR A 328 14.68 -14.76 9.16
C TYR A 328 15.49 -13.57 9.69
N GLU A 329 15.69 -12.52 8.88
CA GLU A 329 16.54 -11.38 9.25
C GLU A 329 15.77 -10.27 9.96
N SER A 330 14.59 -9.89 9.43
CA SER A 330 13.77 -8.78 9.97
C SER A 330 12.72 -9.22 10.96
N ASP A 331 12.63 -10.50 11.32
CA ASP A 331 11.61 -11.04 12.23
C ASP A 331 10.17 -10.61 11.90
N CYS A 332 9.87 -10.49 10.61
CA CYS A 332 8.59 -10.05 10.08
C CYS A 332 7.90 -11.20 9.35
N ASP A 333 6.95 -11.87 10.01
CA ASP A 333 6.22 -13.02 9.44
C ASP A 333 5.14 -12.56 8.44
N VAL A 334 5.58 -12.12 7.26
CA VAL A 334 4.68 -11.70 6.15
C VAL A 334 3.82 -12.86 5.61
N CYS A 335 4.32 -14.09 5.70
CA CYS A 335 3.65 -15.31 5.27
C CYS A 335 2.63 -15.82 6.29
N ARG A 336 2.59 -15.23 7.47
CA ARG A 336 1.71 -15.60 8.59
C ARG A 336 1.85 -17.06 9.00
N PHE A 337 3.09 -17.56 9.11
CA PHE A 337 3.39 -18.93 9.53
C PHE A 337 2.85 -19.21 10.93
N ALA A 338 3.07 -18.28 11.87
CA ALA A 338 2.54 -18.39 13.23
C ALA A 338 1.01 -18.51 13.23
N ARG A 339 0.31 -17.68 12.46
CA ARG A 339 -1.14 -17.74 12.33
C ARG A 339 -1.62 -19.04 11.67
N ARG A 340 -0.92 -19.53 10.65
CA ARG A 340 -1.24 -20.80 9.97
C ARG A 340 -1.01 -21.99 10.90
N MET A 341 0.05 -21.96 11.71
CA MET A 341 0.27 -22.96 12.76
C MET A 341 -0.85 -22.95 13.79
N TRP A 342 -1.22 -21.77 14.29
CA TRP A 342 -2.33 -21.63 15.23
C TRP A 342 -3.66 -22.20 14.71
N LEU A 343 -3.92 -22.10 13.39
CA LEU A 343 -5.13 -22.62 12.77
C LEU A 343 -5.05 -24.13 12.51
N SER A 344 -3.89 -24.69 12.20
CA SER A 344 -3.71 -26.10 11.84
C SER A 344 -3.42 -27.00 13.03
N ASP A 345 -2.63 -26.51 14.01
CA ASP A 345 -2.23 -27.22 15.22
C ASP A 345 -2.20 -26.26 16.43
N PRO A 346 -3.38 -25.96 17.02
CA PRO A 346 -3.49 -25.03 18.14
C PRO A 346 -2.76 -25.51 19.40
N GLU A 347 -2.61 -26.80 19.62
CA GLU A 347 -1.95 -27.35 20.79
C GLU A 347 -0.44 -27.10 20.71
N ARG A 348 0.16 -27.43 19.58
CA ARG A 348 1.57 -27.13 19.31
C ARG A 348 1.86 -25.63 19.37
N TYR A 349 0.97 -24.81 18.78
CA TYR A 349 1.12 -23.36 18.86
C TYR A 349 1.17 -22.86 20.31
N ARG A 350 0.24 -23.32 21.18
CA ARG A 350 0.21 -22.93 22.59
C ARG A 350 1.43 -23.40 23.37
N ALA A 351 2.00 -24.56 23.02
CA ALA A 351 3.19 -25.09 23.67
C ALA A 351 4.46 -24.30 23.34
N ALA A 352 4.50 -23.64 22.19
CA ALA A 352 5.65 -22.88 21.68
C ALA A 352 5.46 -21.36 21.68
N ALA A 353 4.23 -20.85 21.96
CA ALA A 353 3.95 -19.43 22.06
C ALA A 353 4.47 -18.84 23.36
N ASN A 354 4.94 -17.58 23.31
CA ASN A 354 5.32 -16.80 24.46
C ASN A 354 4.07 -16.38 25.29
N GLU A 355 4.29 -15.82 26.48
CA GLU A 355 3.20 -15.34 27.38
C GLU A 355 2.29 -14.28 26.73
N ASP A 356 2.86 -13.44 25.84
CA ASP A 356 2.12 -12.42 25.07
C ASP A 356 1.41 -12.99 23.83
N GLY A 357 1.51 -14.30 23.60
CA GLY A 357 0.95 -14.99 22.43
C GLY A 357 1.72 -14.76 21.12
N SER A 358 2.90 -14.16 21.17
CA SER A 358 3.82 -14.12 20.04
C SER A 358 4.49 -15.49 19.83
N PHE A 359 5.08 -15.70 18.66
CA PHE A 359 5.67 -16.98 18.30
C PHE A 359 7.11 -16.77 17.81
N SER A 360 8.08 -17.23 18.59
CA SER A 360 9.50 -17.01 18.33
C SER A 360 10.19 -18.18 17.62
N GLU A 361 9.53 -19.34 17.51
CA GLU A 361 10.10 -20.49 16.77
C GLU A 361 10.21 -20.15 15.28
N LYS A 362 11.36 -20.40 14.68
CA LYS A 362 11.56 -20.25 13.22
C LYS A 362 11.36 -21.60 12.55
N PHE A 363 10.43 -21.60 11.59
CA PHE A 363 10.16 -22.77 10.75
C PHE A 363 11.13 -22.81 9.57
N ALA A 364 11.49 -24.02 9.14
CA ALA A 364 12.08 -24.20 7.83
C ALA A 364 11.04 -23.92 6.73
N VAL A 365 11.47 -23.38 5.60
CA VAL A 365 10.59 -23.05 4.47
C VAL A 365 11.13 -23.72 3.23
N GLU A 366 10.30 -24.48 2.54
CA GLU A 366 10.56 -25.05 1.23
C GLU A 366 9.68 -24.35 0.19
N ILE A 367 10.27 -23.94 -0.94
CA ILE A 367 9.57 -23.23 -2.01
C ILE A 367 9.60 -24.11 -3.25
N ASP A 368 8.40 -24.44 -3.75
CA ASP A 368 8.12 -25.17 -4.98
C ASP A 368 7.44 -24.22 -5.98
N VAL A 369 8.06 -24.03 -7.16
CA VAL A 369 7.56 -23.11 -8.19
C VAL A 369 7.24 -23.90 -9.45
N GLY A 370 6.05 -23.71 -10.00
CA GLY A 370 5.65 -24.23 -11.28
C GLY A 370 5.27 -23.08 -12.23
N VAL A 371 5.89 -23.03 -13.39
CA VAL A 371 5.59 -22.05 -14.45
C VAL A 371 4.97 -22.74 -15.65
N LYS A 372 3.90 -22.13 -16.18
CA LYS A 372 3.26 -22.55 -17.43
C LYS A 372 3.30 -21.40 -18.42
N ILE A 373 3.99 -21.60 -19.55
CA ILE A 373 3.96 -20.67 -20.67
C ILE A 373 2.71 -20.94 -21.51
N ARG A 374 1.87 -19.91 -21.69
CA ARG A 374 0.59 -20.00 -22.38
C ARG A 374 0.70 -19.63 -23.85
N ARG A 375 1.45 -18.56 -24.15
CA ARG A 375 1.58 -17.97 -25.48
C ARG A 375 3.01 -17.56 -25.73
N THR A 376 3.40 -17.59 -27.01
CA THR A 376 4.72 -17.18 -27.51
C THR A 376 4.60 -16.04 -28.53
N GLY A 377 3.68 -15.10 -28.29
CA GLY A 377 3.36 -13.98 -29.18
C GLY A 377 1.97 -14.13 -29.84
N LYS A 378 1.66 -13.24 -30.81
CA LYS A 378 0.40 -13.28 -31.56
C LYS A 378 0.35 -14.39 -32.60
N GLU A 379 1.50 -14.78 -33.15
CA GLU A 379 1.67 -15.89 -34.09
C GLU A 379 2.50 -16.97 -33.41
N THR A 380 2.07 -18.22 -33.50
CA THR A 380 2.82 -19.36 -33.01
C THR A 380 3.99 -19.61 -33.96
N LEU A 381 5.18 -19.22 -33.56
CA LEU A 381 6.41 -19.45 -34.31
C LEU A 381 7.07 -20.79 -33.97
N TYR A 382 6.29 -21.81 -33.60
CA TYR A 382 6.83 -23.15 -33.37
C TYR A 382 7.19 -23.85 -34.69
N GLU A 383 8.39 -24.36 -34.77
CA GLU A 383 8.68 -25.47 -35.67
C GLU A 383 8.19 -26.77 -35.06
N GLU A 384 7.50 -27.59 -35.90
CA GLU A 384 7.11 -28.96 -35.55
C GLU A 384 8.31 -29.90 -35.45
#